data_8231cdbdf20a1ff188c32565a37698d9
#
_entry.id   8231cdbdf20a1ff188c32565a37698d9
#
_cell.length_a   1.000
_cell.length_b   1.000
_cell.length_c   1.000
_cell.angle_alpha   90.00
_cell.angle_beta   90.00
_cell.angle_gamma   90.00
#
_symmetry.space_group_name_H-M   'P 1'
#
loop_
_entity.id
_entity.type
_entity.pdbx_description
1 polymer ?
#
loop_
_entity_poly.entity_id
_entity_poly.type
_entity_poly.pdbx_seq_one_letter_code
_entity_poly.pdbx_strand_id
1 'polypeptide(L)'
;EQVMAAITEAQRTNICVYSVDGSPATKTALVNGTGGMTGIGAQSPINMGKTAVKVATALLADKDYEKDNYEETFFINRDNVEMYGTDGWQ
;
A
#
# COMPACT_ATOMS: atom_id res chain seq x y z
N GLU A 1 11.21 -0.14 -5.12
CA GLU A 1 11.62 -0.13 -6.54
C GLU A 1 13.09 -0.49 -6.69
N GLN A 2 13.98 0.08 -5.87
CA GLN A 2 15.41 -0.18 -5.96
C GLN A 2 15.78 -1.64 -5.72
N VAL A 3 15.10 -2.30 -4.79
CA VAL A 3 15.33 -3.73 -4.53
C VAL A 3 14.98 -4.56 -5.76
N MET A 4 13.85 -4.27 -6.39
CA MET A 4 13.43 -4.96 -7.61
C MET A 4 14.38 -4.71 -8.77
N ALA A 5 14.87 -3.48 -8.90
CA ALA A 5 15.85 -3.12 -9.92
C ALA A 5 17.16 -3.89 -9.72
N ALA A 6 17.62 -4.01 -8.47
CA ALA A 6 18.82 -4.76 -8.15
C ALA A 6 18.67 -6.25 -8.47
N ILE A 7 17.52 -6.83 -8.18
CA ILE A 7 17.23 -8.24 -8.48
C ILE A 7 17.24 -8.47 -9.99
N THR A 8 16.62 -7.57 -10.73
CA THR A 8 16.55 -7.65 -12.20
C THR A 8 17.94 -7.53 -12.80
N GLU A 9 18.75 -6.58 -12.32
CA GLU A 9 20.12 -6.39 -12.79
C GLU A 9 20.99 -7.61 -12.50
N ALA A 10 20.79 -8.26 -11.34
CA ALA A 10 21.50 -9.48 -10.97
C ALA A 10 20.99 -10.73 -11.70
N GLN A 11 19.91 -10.60 -12.49
CA GLN A 11 19.30 -11.70 -13.25
C GLN A 11 18.84 -12.86 -12.34
N ARG A 12 18.38 -12.54 -11.16
CA ARG A 12 17.85 -13.53 -10.23
C ARG A 12 16.35 -13.71 -10.43
N THR A 13 15.90 -14.96 -10.48
CA THR A 13 14.51 -15.31 -10.76
C THR A 13 13.82 -16.07 -9.64
N ASN A 14 14.55 -16.42 -8.59
CA ASN A 14 14.07 -17.25 -7.50
C ASN A 14 13.93 -16.49 -6.16
N ILE A 15 13.84 -15.16 -6.24
CA ILE A 15 13.69 -14.32 -5.06
C ILE A 15 12.24 -13.80 -5.00
N CYS A 16 11.63 -13.95 -3.82
CA CYS A 16 10.31 -13.36 -3.55
C CYS A 16 10.49 -12.03 -2.83
N VAL A 17 9.77 -10.99 -3.26
CA VAL A 17 9.81 -9.67 -2.65
C VAL A 17 8.45 -9.33 -2.06
N TYR A 18 8.44 -8.90 -0.82
CA TYR A 18 7.26 -8.39 -0.14
C TYR A 18 7.51 -6.94 0.24
N SER A 19 6.48 -6.13 0.15
CA SER A 19 6.58 -4.69 0.37
C SER A 19 5.46 -4.21 1.27
N VAL A 20 5.53 -2.94 1.64
CA VAL A 20 4.51 -2.25 2.45
C VAL A 20 4.05 -1.02 1.68
N ASP A 21 2.86 -0.55 1.96
CA ASP A 21 2.18 0.66 1.51
C ASP A 21 1.26 0.50 0.30
N GLY A 22 1.65 -0.14 -0.76
CA GLY A 22 0.77 -0.33 -1.92
C GLY A 22 0.70 0.86 -2.87
N SER A 23 1.85 1.48 -3.15
CA SER A 23 1.93 2.55 -4.15
C SER A 23 1.54 2.03 -5.54
N PRO A 24 1.13 2.92 -6.46
CA PRO A 24 0.83 2.50 -7.84
C PRO A 24 1.98 1.75 -8.50
N ALA A 25 3.22 2.22 -8.32
CA ALA A 25 4.40 1.57 -8.89
C ALA A 25 4.58 0.15 -8.33
N THR A 26 4.38 -0.04 -7.03
CA THR A 26 4.50 -1.34 -6.38
C THR A 26 3.42 -2.31 -6.86
N LYS A 27 2.18 -1.82 -6.99
CA LYS A 27 1.08 -2.64 -7.50
C LYS A 27 1.29 -3.01 -8.96
N THR A 28 1.81 -2.10 -9.77
CA THR A 28 2.17 -2.39 -11.16
C THR A 28 3.24 -3.47 -11.25
N ALA A 29 4.27 -3.38 -10.42
CA ALA A 29 5.30 -4.41 -10.33
C ALA A 29 4.72 -5.77 -9.94
N LEU A 30 3.73 -5.79 -9.05
CA LEU A 30 3.05 -7.01 -8.63
C LEU A 30 2.31 -7.66 -9.80
N VAL A 31 1.57 -6.87 -10.59
CA VAL A 31 0.85 -7.37 -11.76
C VAL A 31 1.84 -7.96 -12.79
N ASN A 32 2.93 -7.27 -13.03
CA ASN A 32 3.94 -7.68 -14.01
C ASN A 32 4.90 -8.75 -13.49
N GLY A 33 4.93 -8.99 -12.19
CA GLY A 33 5.89 -9.89 -11.56
C GLY A 33 7.32 -9.37 -11.61
N THR A 34 7.49 -8.06 -11.76
CA THR A 34 8.81 -7.43 -11.89
C THR A 34 9.65 -7.63 -10.63
N GLY A 35 10.89 -8.08 -10.80
CA GLY A 35 11.83 -8.22 -9.70
C GLY A 35 11.39 -9.18 -8.60
N GLY A 36 10.48 -10.10 -8.90
CA GLY A 36 10.01 -11.08 -7.92
C GLY A 36 8.96 -10.56 -6.95
N MET A 37 8.33 -9.42 -7.22
CA MET A 37 7.28 -8.88 -6.36
C MET A 37 6.16 -9.89 -6.16
N THR A 38 5.88 -10.25 -4.92
CA THR A 38 4.97 -11.34 -4.56
C THR A 38 3.77 -10.87 -3.77
N GLY A 39 3.94 -9.91 -2.89
CA GLY A 39 2.84 -9.43 -2.05
C GLY A 39 3.15 -8.09 -1.41
N ILE A 40 2.10 -7.40 -1.01
CA ILE A 40 2.17 -6.05 -0.44
C ILE A 40 1.28 -5.97 0.81
N GLY A 41 1.84 -5.56 1.93
CA GLY A 41 1.07 -5.16 3.09
C GLY A 41 0.61 -3.72 2.89
N ALA A 42 -0.63 -3.54 2.49
CA ALA A 42 -1.11 -2.25 2.05
C ALA A 42 -1.83 -1.48 3.15
N GLN A 43 -1.75 -0.18 3.07
CA GLN A 43 -2.52 0.77 3.86
C GLN A 43 -3.30 1.65 2.91
N SER A 44 -4.33 2.33 3.42
CA SER A 44 -5.10 3.27 2.62
C SER A 44 -4.76 4.71 3.02
N PRO A 45 -3.88 5.40 2.29
CA PRO A 45 -3.61 6.80 2.56
C PRO A 45 -4.86 7.68 2.42
N ILE A 46 -5.76 7.29 1.53
CA ILE A 46 -7.02 8.01 1.33
C ILE A 46 -7.87 7.95 2.60
N ASN A 47 -8.05 6.77 3.18
CA ASN A 47 -8.81 6.62 4.42
C ASN A 47 -8.09 7.27 5.61
N MET A 48 -6.76 7.17 5.65
CA MET A 48 -5.97 7.85 6.68
C MET A 48 -6.17 9.35 6.63
N GLY A 49 -6.17 9.95 5.44
CA GLY A 49 -6.44 11.37 5.26
C GLY A 49 -7.86 11.76 5.68
N LYS A 50 -8.85 10.96 5.32
CA LYS A 50 -10.25 11.19 5.72
C LYS A 50 -10.40 11.16 7.23
N THR A 51 -9.80 10.17 7.89
CA THR A 51 -9.84 10.04 9.36
C THR A 51 -9.13 11.21 10.03
N ALA A 52 -7.98 11.63 9.51
CA ALA A 52 -7.23 12.75 10.05
C ALA A 52 -8.06 14.04 10.02
N VAL A 53 -8.71 14.33 8.90
CA VAL A 53 -9.58 15.52 8.77
C VAL A 53 -10.77 15.43 9.72
N LYS A 54 -11.39 14.25 9.82
CA LYS A 54 -12.53 14.03 10.71
C LYS A 54 -12.17 14.29 12.17
N VAL A 55 -11.04 13.77 12.61
CA VAL A 55 -10.58 13.96 14.01
C VAL A 55 -10.19 15.42 14.25
N ALA A 56 -9.47 16.04 13.32
CA ALA A 56 -9.09 17.44 13.44
C ALA A 56 -10.32 18.37 13.51
N THR A 57 -11.33 18.10 12.69
CA THR A 57 -12.58 18.87 12.69
C THR A 57 -13.32 18.70 14.01
N ALA A 58 -13.40 17.48 14.55
CA ALA A 58 -14.02 17.23 15.83
C ALA A 58 -13.29 17.95 16.97
N LEU A 59 -11.96 17.94 16.95
CA LEU A 59 -11.13 18.62 17.93
C LEU A 59 -11.37 20.14 17.92
N LEU A 60 -11.41 20.73 16.73
CA LEU A 60 -11.65 22.18 16.57
C LEU A 60 -13.06 22.59 17.00
N ALA A 61 -14.03 21.72 16.82
CA ALA A 61 -15.42 21.95 17.22
C ALA A 61 -15.70 21.57 18.68
N ASP A 62 -14.69 21.18 19.44
CA ASP A 62 -14.79 20.76 20.83
C ASP A 62 -15.79 19.61 21.02
N LYS A 63 -15.81 18.69 20.05
CA LYS A 63 -16.62 17.48 20.08
C LYS A 63 -15.79 16.28 20.55
N ASP A 64 -16.47 15.25 21.00
CA ASP A 64 -15.82 13.99 21.36
C ASP A 64 -15.17 13.35 20.13
N TYR A 65 -13.97 12.80 20.32
CA TYR A 65 -13.25 12.05 19.30
C TYR A 65 -12.45 10.92 19.96
N GLU A 66 -12.16 9.89 19.19
CA GLU A 66 -11.28 8.85 19.68
C GLU A 66 -9.83 9.29 19.59
N LYS A 67 -9.09 9.09 20.67
CA LYS A 67 -7.69 9.51 20.75
C LYS A 67 -6.79 8.67 19.85
N ASP A 68 -7.07 7.37 19.78
CA ASP A 68 -6.29 6.43 18.98
C ASP A 68 -7.16 5.93 17.83
N ASN A 69 -6.73 6.21 16.59
CA ASN A 69 -7.45 5.82 15.38
C ASN A 69 -6.56 4.93 14.54
N TYR A 70 -6.96 3.68 14.36
CA TYR A 70 -6.21 2.70 13.59
C TYR A 70 -6.95 2.37 12.30
N GLU A 71 -6.23 2.44 11.18
CA GLU A 71 -6.74 1.98 9.91
C GLU A 71 -6.30 0.54 9.67
N GLU A 72 -7.18 -0.27 9.11
CA GLU A 72 -6.87 -1.66 8.81
C GLU A 72 -5.83 -1.75 7.71
N THR A 73 -4.92 -2.71 7.86
CA THR A 73 -4.02 -3.09 6.79
C THR A 73 -4.58 -4.31 6.07
N PHE A 74 -4.19 -4.50 4.84
CA PHE A 74 -4.67 -5.62 4.03
C PHE A 74 -3.57 -6.10 3.11
N PHE A 75 -3.66 -7.36 2.70
CA PHE A 75 -2.65 -7.99 1.86
C PHE A 75 -3.08 -7.94 0.40
N ILE A 76 -2.20 -7.40 -0.45
CA ILE A 76 -2.40 -7.37 -1.90
C ILE A 76 -1.43 -8.37 -2.54
N ASN A 77 -1.96 -9.27 -3.36
CA ASN A 77 -1.20 -10.21 -4.16
C ASN A 77 -1.75 -10.22 -5.59
N ARG A 78 -1.22 -11.11 -6.43
CA ARG A 78 -1.67 -11.19 -7.82
C ARG A 78 -3.14 -11.56 -7.98
N ASP A 79 -3.70 -12.27 -7.00
CA ASP A 79 -5.09 -12.71 -7.06
C ASP A 79 -6.08 -11.58 -6.81
N ASN A 80 -5.70 -10.56 -6.07
CA ASN A 80 -6.60 -9.47 -5.69
C ASN A 80 -6.16 -8.06 -6.11
N VAL A 81 -4.98 -7.92 -6.70
CA VAL A 81 -4.45 -6.59 -7.06
C VAL A 81 -5.36 -5.83 -8.02
N GLU A 82 -6.08 -6.52 -8.88
CA GLU A 82 -6.98 -5.88 -9.83
C GLU A 82 -8.14 -5.16 -9.15
N MET A 83 -8.57 -5.62 -7.98
CA MET A 83 -9.60 -4.96 -7.19
C MET A 83 -9.20 -3.57 -6.72
N TYR A 84 -7.90 -3.36 -6.53
CA TYR A 84 -7.35 -2.10 -6.04
C TYR A 84 -6.85 -1.18 -7.13
N GLY A 85 -6.65 -1.72 -8.35
CA GLY A 85 -6.12 -0.96 -9.47
C GLY A 85 -4.63 -0.66 -9.33
N THR A 86 -4.03 -0.17 -10.41
CA THR A 86 -2.60 0.14 -10.45
C THR A 86 -2.32 1.61 -10.76
N ASP A 87 -3.35 2.41 -10.92
CA ASP A 87 -3.25 3.80 -11.37
C ASP A 87 -3.37 4.83 -10.23
N GLY A 88 -3.47 4.37 -9.00
CA GLY A 88 -3.57 5.25 -7.84
C GLY A 88 -3.41 4.49 -6.53
N TRP A 89 -3.49 5.23 -5.43
CA TRP A 89 -3.56 4.66 -4.09
C TRP A 89 -4.98 4.16 -3.80
N GLN A 90 -5.09 3.21 -2.94
CA GLN A 90 -6.38 2.65 -2.54
C GLN A 90 -7.03 3.41 -1.39
#